data_f2c9982011a8a1156645bcbd77602c46
#
_entry.id   f2c9982011a8a1156645bcbd77602c46
#
_cell.length_a   1.000
_cell.length_b   1.000
_cell.length_c   1.000
_cell.angle_alpha   90.00
_cell.angle_beta   90.00
_cell.angle_gamma   90.00
#
_symmetry.space_group_name_H-M   'P 1'
#
loop_
_entity.id
_entity.type
_entity.pdbx_description
1 polymer ?
#
loop_
_entity_poly.entity_id
_entity_poly.type
_entity_poly.pdbx_seq_one_letter_code
_entity_poly.pdbx_strand_id
1 'polypeptide(L)'
;MRYEKVRYPDGGVYAKVTDFSNPVITERINTYEDLFFIKSLKEVCDYNGVEDVVLNIPCLFQQQHDRRFHENESFELKLVSDFINSCNFKRVNVYHPHSDVSQISINKFKA
;
A
#
# COMPACT_ATOMS: atom_id res chain seq x y z
N MET A 1 -12.02 5.64 -8.99
CA MET A 1 -11.23 4.77 -9.89
C MET A 1 -11.81 3.36 -9.85
N ARG A 2 -11.85 2.70 -10.98
CA ARG A 2 -12.29 1.29 -11.05
C ARG A 2 -11.16 0.43 -11.57
N TYR A 3 -10.98 -0.71 -10.93
CA TYR A 3 -9.88 -1.62 -11.26
C TYR A 3 -10.23 -3.03 -10.83
N GLU A 4 -9.47 -3.99 -11.32
CA GLU A 4 -9.60 -5.40 -10.93
C GLU A 4 -8.24 -6.05 -10.81
N LYS A 5 -8.19 -7.09 -10.00
CA LYS A 5 -7.01 -7.94 -9.84
C LYS A 5 -7.21 -9.16 -10.74
N VAL A 6 -6.27 -9.37 -11.65
CA VAL A 6 -6.30 -10.52 -12.56
C VAL A 6 -5.23 -11.51 -12.13
N ARG A 7 -5.61 -12.78 -12.03
CA ARG A 7 -4.69 -13.84 -11.60
C ARG A 7 -4.45 -14.82 -12.73
N TYR A 8 -3.17 -15.12 -12.96
CA TYR A 8 -2.76 -16.16 -13.89
C TYR A 8 -2.75 -17.53 -13.21
N PRO A 9 -2.79 -18.64 -14.00
CA PRO A 9 -2.73 -20.00 -13.43
C PRO A 9 -1.46 -20.28 -12.61
N ASP A 10 -0.36 -19.58 -12.90
CA ASP A 10 0.89 -19.72 -12.15
C ASP A 10 0.89 -19.00 -10.80
N GLY A 11 -0.20 -18.34 -10.46
CA GLY A 11 -0.33 -17.54 -9.24
C GLY A 11 0.07 -16.08 -9.40
N GLY A 12 0.62 -15.70 -10.52
CA GLY A 12 0.96 -14.29 -10.80
C GLY A 12 -0.30 -13.43 -10.85
N VAL A 13 -0.15 -12.18 -10.41
CA VAL A 13 -1.26 -11.23 -10.34
C VAL A 13 -0.85 -9.94 -11.01
N TYR A 14 -1.79 -9.31 -11.73
CA TYR A 14 -1.58 -7.97 -12.23
C TYR A 14 -2.84 -7.11 -12.05
N ALA A 15 -2.64 -5.80 -12.12
CA ALA A 15 -3.70 -4.82 -11.98
C ALA A 15 -4.22 -4.41 -13.36
N LYS A 16 -5.54 -4.29 -13.48
CA LYS A 16 -6.18 -3.75 -14.66
C LYS A 16 -7.08 -2.60 -14.22
N VAL A 17 -6.79 -1.40 -14.68
CA VAL A 17 -7.60 -0.21 -14.38
C VAL A 17 -8.54 0.05 -15.55
N THR A 18 -9.84 0.15 -15.25
CA THR A 18 -10.86 0.35 -16.26
C THR A 18 -11.42 1.77 -16.25
N ASP A 19 -11.20 2.52 -15.17
CA ASP A 19 -11.64 3.91 -15.06
C ASP A 19 -10.67 4.66 -14.16
N PHE A 20 -9.98 5.64 -14.71
CA PHE A 20 -8.99 6.44 -14.00
C PHE A 20 -9.55 7.66 -13.29
N SER A 21 -10.84 7.98 -13.49
CA SER A 21 -11.44 9.13 -12.83
C SER A 21 -11.42 8.95 -11.31
N ASN A 22 -11.26 10.05 -10.58
CA ASN A 22 -11.18 10.03 -9.12
C ASN A 22 -10.12 9.03 -8.63
N PRO A 23 -8.81 9.36 -8.78
CA PRO A 23 -7.74 8.39 -8.56
C PRO A 23 -7.48 8.13 -7.07
N VAL A 24 -8.41 7.46 -6.44
CA VAL A 24 -8.35 7.01 -5.05
C VAL A 24 -8.39 5.49 -5.03
N ILE A 25 -7.38 4.88 -4.45
CA ILE A 25 -7.27 3.43 -4.26
C ILE A 25 -7.64 3.15 -2.80
N THR A 26 -8.58 2.25 -2.58
CA THR A 26 -8.97 1.81 -1.25
C THR A 26 -8.78 0.31 -1.18
N GLU A 27 -7.78 -0.15 -0.41
CA GLU A 27 -7.43 -1.56 -0.30
C GLU A 27 -7.03 -1.92 1.12
N ARG A 28 -7.56 -3.05 1.59
CA ARG A 28 -7.05 -3.69 2.80
C ARG A 28 -5.73 -4.36 2.46
N ILE A 29 -4.73 -4.19 3.29
CA ILE A 29 -3.41 -4.79 3.09
C ILE A 29 -3.19 -5.79 4.22
N ASN A 30 -3.51 -7.05 3.95
CA ASN A 30 -3.41 -8.15 4.90
C ASN A 30 -2.32 -9.15 4.51
N THR A 31 -1.76 -9.04 3.31
CA THR A 31 -0.72 -9.93 2.78
C THR A 31 0.30 -9.13 1.99
N TYR A 32 1.44 -9.74 1.71
CA TYR A 32 2.44 -9.12 0.83
C TYR A 32 1.96 -9.03 -0.62
N GLU A 33 1.06 -9.93 -1.04
CA GLU A 33 0.43 -9.81 -2.36
C GLU A 33 -0.41 -8.53 -2.43
N ASP A 34 -1.19 -8.23 -1.39
CA ASP A 34 -1.98 -7.00 -1.33
C ASP A 34 -1.07 -5.78 -1.41
N LEU A 35 0.04 -5.84 -0.70
CA LEU A 35 1.03 -4.77 -0.69
C LEU A 35 1.62 -4.53 -2.08
N PHE A 36 1.99 -5.60 -2.77
CA PHE A 36 2.53 -5.47 -4.13
C PHE A 36 1.46 -5.00 -5.12
N PHE A 37 0.22 -5.40 -4.91
CA PHE A 37 -0.89 -5.03 -5.79
C PHE A 37 -1.11 -3.52 -5.83
N ILE A 38 -0.99 -2.82 -4.71
CA ILE A 38 -1.13 -1.36 -4.71
C ILE A 38 -0.01 -0.70 -5.53
N LYS A 39 1.18 -1.28 -5.53
CA LYS A 39 2.27 -0.81 -6.38
C LYS A 39 1.93 -1.03 -7.84
N SER A 40 1.34 -2.15 -8.20
CA SER A 40 0.91 -2.45 -9.56
C SER A 40 -0.13 -1.43 -10.05
N LEU A 41 -1.10 -1.09 -9.20
CA LEU A 41 -2.09 -0.06 -9.50
C LEU A 41 -1.41 1.29 -9.75
N LYS A 42 -0.47 1.66 -8.88
CA LYS A 42 0.25 2.93 -9.03
C LYS A 42 1.07 2.96 -10.33
N GLU A 43 1.67 1.83 -10.68
CA GLU A 43 2.43 1.72 -11.94
C GLU A 43 1.55 2.01 -13.15
N VAL A 44 0.34 1.44 -13.19
CA VAL A 44 -0.61 1.70 -14.29
C VAL A 44 -0.98 3.19 -14.34
N CYS A 45 -1.23 3.80 -13.18
CA CYS A 45 -1.53 5.22 -13.10
C CYS A 45 -0.38 6.07 -13.61
N ASP A 46 0.84 5.76 -13.19
CA ASP A 46 2.04 6.49 -13.63
C ASP A 46 2.25 6.38 -15.13
N TYR A 47 2.07 5.18 -15.66
CA TYR A 47 2.21 4.93 -17.11
C TYR A 47 1.22 5.77 -17.93
N ASN A 48 0.02 5.98 -17.40
CA ASN A 48 -1.04 6.73 -18.07
C ASN A 48 -1.06 8.21 -17.70
N GLY A 49 -0.05 8.70 -16.98
CA GLY A 49 0.05 10.11 -16.62
C GLY A 49 -0.97 10.58 -15.59
N VAL A 50 -1.54 9.67 -14.83
CA VAL A 50 -2.50 10.01 -13.77
C VAL A 50 -1.73 10.49 -12.55
N GLU A 51 -1.96 11.74 -12.16
CA GLU A 51 -1.29 12.36 -11.02
C GLU A 51 -2.17 12.34 -9.78
N ASP A 52 -1.56 12.63 -8.63
CA ASP A 52 -2.26 12.85 -7.36
C ASP A 52 -3.07 11.65 -6.90
N VAL A 53 -2.52 10.45 -7.07
CA VAL A 53 -3.17 9.21 -6.63
C VAL A 53 -3.10 9.12 -5.11
N VAL A 54 -4.23 8.90 -4.47
CA VAL A 54 -4.37 8.75 -3.02
C VAL A 54 -4.61 7.29 -2.68
N LEU A 55 -3.96 6.80 -1.64
CA LEU A 55 -4.14 5.44 -1.13
C LEU A 55 -4.82 5.49 0.23
N ASN A 56 -5.96 4.80 0.33
CA ASN A 56 -6.66 4.58 1.59
C ASN A 56 -6.50 3.12 2.01
N ILE A 57 -6.02 2.90 3.21
CA ILE A 57 -5.79 1.56 3.77
C ILE A 57 -6.70 1.36 4.98
N PRO A 58 -7.87 0.74 4.82
CA PRO A 58 -8.77 0.48 5.96
C PRO A 58 -8.16 -0.45 7.01
N CYS A 59 -7.28 -1.36 6.59
CA CYS A 59 -6.62 -2.29 7.48
C CYS A 59 -5.21 -2.57 6.94
N LEU A 60 -4.21 -2.40 7.79
CA LEU A 60 -2.81 -2.63 7.46
C LEU A 60 -2.25 -3.73 8.38
N PHE A 61 -1.66 -4.78 7.81
CA PHE A 61 -1.03 -5.86 8.56
C PHE A 61 0.32 -5.43 9.14
N GLN A 62 0.92 -6.25 9.97
CA GLN A 62 2.22 -6.04 10.63
C GLN A 62 2.26 -4.87 11.62
N GLN A 63 1.11 -4.31 11.99
CA GLN A 63 1.09 -3.20 12.94
C GLN A 63 1.48 -3.62 14.36
N GLN A 64 1.34 -4.90 14.69
CA GLN A 64 1.82 -5.42 15.97
C GLN A 64 3.34 -5.56 16.01
N HIS A 65 3.99 -5.66 14.86
CA HIS A 65 5.43 -5.70 14.73
C HIS A 65 5.98 -4.28 14.53
N ASP A 66 5.71 -3.41 15.50
CA ASP A 66 5.89 -1.97 15.42
C ASP A 66 7.26 -1.48 15.89
N ARG A 67 8.17 -2.40 16.23
CA ARG A 67 9.53 -2.10 16.65
C ARG A 67 10.43 -3.31 16.43
N ARG A 68 11.73 -3.08 16.47
CA ARG A 68 12.68 -4.19 16.45
C ARG A 68 12.79 -4.77 17.87
N PHE A 69 12.42 -6.03 18.03
CA PHE A 69 12.45 -6.68 19.33
C PHE A 69 13.84 -7.22 19.67
N HIS A 70 14.57 -7.73 18.67
CA HIS A 70 15.92 -8.26 18.82
C HIS A 70 16.77 -7.84 17.64
N GLU A 71 18.09 -7.72 17.86
CA GLU A 71 19.02 -7.26 16.82
C GLU A 71 19.04 -8.14 15.58
N ASN A 72 18.79 -9.44 15.75
CA ASN A 72 18.84 -10.42 14.66
C ASN A 72 17.48 -10.67 14.02
N GLU A 73 16.50 -9.83 14.31
CA GLU A 73 15.15 -9.95 13.75
C GLU A 73 14.79 -8.72 12.91
N SER A 74 13.98 -8.94 11.88
CA SER A 74 13.55 -7.85 11.03
C SER A 74 12.49 -6.98 11.72
N PHE A 75 12.39 -5.75 11.26
CA PHE A 75 11.35 -4.82 11.70
C PHE A 75 10.35 -4.68 10.55
N GLU A 76 9.30 -5.53 10.55
CA GLU A 76 8.40 -5.67 9.41
C GLU A 76 7.57 -4.44 9.12
N LEU A 77 7.04 -3.76 10.14
CA LEU A 77 6.24 -2.55 9.90
C LEU A 77 7.05 -1.47 9.20
N LYS A 78 8.33 -1.34 9.54
CA LYS A 78 9.21 -0.39 8.86
C LYS A 78 9.39 -0.75 7.39
N LEU A 79 9.59 -2.04 7.08
CA LEU A 79 9.76 -2.50 5.71
C LEU A 79 8.49 -2.26 4.89
N VAL A 80 7.33 -2.56 5.47
CA VAL A 80 6.03 -2.31 4.82
C VAL A 80 5.85 -0.81 4.58
N SER A 81 6.15 0.02 5.56
CA SER A 81 6.00 1.47 5.45
C SER A 81 6.95 2.05 4.40
N ASP A 82 8.20 1.60 4.39
CA ASP A 82 9.18 2.04 3.39
C ASP A 82 8.74 1.66 1.98
N PHE A 83 8.17 0.45 1.82
CA PHE A 83 7.65 0.02 0.53
C PHE A 83 6.51 0.92 0.05
N ILE A 84 5.54 1.20 0.92
CA ILE A 84 4.40 2.07 0.58
C ILE A 84 4.91 3.46 0.20
N ASN A 85 5.86 4.00 0.98
CA ASN A 85 6.44 5.31 0.68
C ASN A 85 7.16 5.33 -0.68
N SER A 86 7.78 4.22 -1.07
CA SER A 86 8.47 4.12 -2.36
C SER A 86 7.52 4.18 -3.56
N CYS A 87 6.24 3.93 -3.35
CA CYS A 87 5.24 3.99 -4.42
C CYS A 87 4.86 5.42 -4.81
N ASN A 88 5.23 6.41 -4.00
CA ASN A 88 5.01 7.83 -4.29
C ASN A 88 3.55 8.22 -4.46
N PHE A 89 2.67 7.70 -3.62
CA PHE A 89 1.31 8.20 -3.55
C PHE A 89 1.32 9.64 -3.04
N LYS A 90 0.38 10.46 -3.51
CA LYS A 90 0.25 11.83 -3.03
C LYS A 90 -0.03 11.86 -1.53
N ARG A 91 -0.86 10.93 -1.06
CA ARG A 91 -1.24 10.81 0.34
C ARG A 91 -1.60 9.37 0.65
N VAL A 92 -1.22 8.91 1.84
CA VAL A 92 -1.59 7.59 2.35
C VAL A 92 -2.38 7.78 3.64
N ASN A 93 -3.60 7.31 3.66
CA ASN A 93 -4.46 7.33 4.83
C ASN A 93 -4.60 5.91 5.36
N VAL A 94 -4.20 5.69 6.61
CA VAL A 94 -4.34 4.39 7.26
C VAL A 94 -5.35 4.56 8.39
N TYR A 95 -6.39 3.74 8.36
CA TYR A 95 -7.44 3.80 9.37
C TYR A 95 -7.20 2.75 10.43
N HIS A 96 -7.55 3.09 11.67
CA HIS A 96 -7.46 2.19 12.83
C HIS A 96 -6.05 1.62 13.05
N PRO A 97 -5.00 2.50 13.08
CA PRO A 97 -3.65 2.01 13.38
C PRO A 97 -3.59 1.53 14.84
N HIS A 98 -2.87 0.41 15.05
CA HIS A 98 -2.67 -0.13 16.39
C HIS A 98 -1.51 0.51 17.12
N SER A 99 -0.69 1.30 16.42
CA SER A 99 0.54 1.88 16.96
C SER A 99 0.83 3.22 16.31
N ASP A 100 1.36 4.17 17.10
CA ASP A 100 1.82 5.46 16.59
C ASP A 100 3.01 5.32 15.63
N VAL A 101 3.74 4.23 15.70
CA VAL A 101 4.89 3.96 14.82
C VAL A 101 4.45 3.93 13.36
N SER A 102 3.27 3.39 13.04
CA SER A 102 2.78 3.36 11.66
C SER A 102 2.56 4.77 11.11
N GLN A 103 2.18 5.72 11.96
CA GLN A 103 2.01 7.13 11.56
C GLN A 103 3.36 7.81 11.30
N ILE A 104 4.40 7.39 12.00
CA ILE A 104 5.75 7.95 11.84
C ILE A 104 6.43 7.34 10.62
N SER A 105 6.24 6.04 10.38
CA SER A 105 6.96 5.28 9.36
C SER A 105 6.49 5.58 7.94
N ILE A 106 5.23 5.98 7.74
CA ILE A 106 4.66 6.27 6.43
C ILE A 106 4.67 7.78 6.21
N ASN A 107 5.54 8.27 5.33
CA ASN A 107 5.79 9.71 5.14
C ASN A 107 4.53 10.51 4.76
N LYS A 108 3.64 9.91 4.02
CA LYS A 108 2.44 10.59 3.53
C LYS A 108 1.20 10.13 4.27
N PHE A 109 1.41 9.56 5.43
CA PHE A 109 0.34 9.03 6.27
C PHE A 109 -0.51 10.15 6.84
N LYS A 110 -1.82 9.95 6.74
CA LYS A 110 -2.83 10.81 7.38
C LYS A 110 -3.90 9.90 7.98
N ALA A 111 -3.98 9.88 9.27
CA ALA A 111 -4.99 9.10 9.97
C ALA A 111 -6.31 9.88 10.06
#